data_24ab46af773575ab2eebd4fb1ed52c3a
#
_entry.id   24ab46af773575ab2eebd4fb1ed52c3a
#
_cell.length_a   1.000
_cell.length_b   1.000
_cell.length_c   1.000
_cell.angle_alpha   90.00
_cell.angle_beta   90.00
_cell.angle_gamma   90.00
#
_symmetry.space_group_name_H-M   'P 1'
#
loop_
_entity.id
_entity.type
_entity.pdbx_description
1 polymer ?
#
loop_
_entity_poly.entity_id
_entity_poly.type
_entity_poly.pdbx_seq_one_letter_code
_entity_poly.pdbx_strand_id
1 'polypeptide(L)'
;LKFTIGYSQRFNPKFAYVKKSFADGILGEPVSALVSRHISRNLGDKIGGRIKLSPAAMEATHDLDFVLWCLEPAKPIRVYAQAVNKVMRPTHGVEDCMWIVVTMDDGSVVTVGAGWILPPAYPNFSTTMIEFVGSKGALLIDDSRKDVMLTTMDGGIVHPLSTMPGEQVDHVFAGPMHDETVHFLEAVTLERPVMVTPEQARNVMEVYMAADLSAERNQ
;
A
#
# COMPACT_ATOMS: atom_id res chain seq x y z
N LEU A 1 12.25 9.04 -23.42
CA LEU A 1 11.09 8.22 -23.12
C LEU A 1 10.61 8.52 -21.70
N LYS A 2 9.29 8.57 -21.49
CA LYS A 2 8.69 8.64 -20.16
C LYS A 2 8.49 7.22 -19.63
N PHE A 3 8.74 7.04 -18.34
CA PHE A 3 8.54 5.78 -17.62
C PHE A 3 7.98 6.07 -16.24
N THR A 4 7.05 5.28 -15.77
CA THR A 4 6.49 5.34 -14.43
C THR A 4 6.07 3.94 -13.96
N ILE A 5 5.87 3.76 -12.68
CA ILE A 5 5.28 2.57 -12.07
C ILE A 5 3.91 2.96 -11.50
N GLY A 6 2.96 2.01 -11.57
CA GLY A 6 1.58 2.19 -11.18
C GLY A 6 1.35 2.21 -9.67
N TYR A 7 1.91 3.19 -8.95
CA TYR A 7 1.64 3.43 -7.54
C TYR A 7 0.46 4.39 -7.37
N SER A 8 -0.71 3.90 -7.69
CA SER A 8 -1.96 4.67 -7.77
C SER A 8 -2.37 5.35 -6.45
N GLN A 9 -1.87 4.89 -5.31
CA GLN A 9 -2.15 5.51 -4.01
C GLN A 9 -1.74 6.98 -3.95
N ARG A 10 -0.68 7.38 -4.65
CA ARG A 10 -0.24 8.79 -4.73
C ARG A 10 -1.29 9.73 -5.35
N PHE A 11 -2.22 9.17 -6.13
CA PHE A 11 -3.33 9.89 -6.77
C PHE A 11 -4.61 9.90 -5.93
N ASN A 12 -4.62 9.25 -4.76
CA ASN A 12 -5.74 9.33 -3.83
C ASN A 12 -5.61 10.60 -2.97
N PRO A 13 -6.63 11.48 -2.95
CA PRO A 13 -6.58 12.74 -2.20
C PRO A 13 -6.27 12.58 -0.71
N LYS A 14 -6.76 11.51 -0.06
CA LYS A 14 -6.46 11.21 1.35
C LYS A 14 -4.96 10.99 1.57
N PHE A 15 -4.32 10.25 0.68
CA PHE A 15 -2.90 9.91 0.77
C PHE A 15 -2.02 11.09 0.36
N ALA A 16 -2.40 11.83 -0.67
CA ALA A 16 -1.75 13.07 -1.05
C ALA A 16 -1.78 14.12 0.08
N TYR A 17 -2.85 14.13 0.88
CA TYR A 17 -2.96 15.01 2.05
C TYR A 17 -1.91 14.69 3.12
N VAL A 18 -1.55 13.42 3.33
CA VAL A 18 -0.46 13.03 4.25
C VAL A 18 0.86 13.64 3.79
N LYS A 19 1.22 13.43 2.53
CA LYS A 19 2.45 14.01 1.93
C LYS A 19 2.49 15.52 2.11
N LYS A 20 1.38 16.19 1.79
CA LYS A 20 1.26 17.64 1.96
C LYS A 20 1.42 18.07 3.41
N SER A 21 0.85 17.32 4.36
CA SER A 21 0.93 17.66 5.80
C SER A 21 2.36 17.64 6.35
N PHE A 22 3.22 16.75 5.86
CA PHE A 22 4.65 16.79 6.16
C PHE A 22 5.34 17.95 5.43
N ALA A 23 5.09 18.13 4.14
CA ALA A 23 5.70 19.20 3.35
C ALA A 23 5.38 20.60 3.91
N ASP A 24 4.17 20.82 4.40
CA ASP A 24 3.72 22.07 5.02
C ASP A 24 4.20 22.21 6.48
N GLY A 25 4.86 21.21 7.05
CA GLY A 25 5.36 21.19 8.41
C GLY A 25 4.28 21.05 9.49
N ILE A 26 3.05 20.67 9.12
CA ILE A 26 1.92 20.50 10.05
C ILE A 26 2.23 19.35 11.03
N LEU A 27 2.78 18.24 10.53
CA LEU A 27 3.16 17.10 11.36
C LEU A 27 4.54 17.25 12.00
N GLY A 28 5.35 18.20 11.55
CA GLY A 28 6.74 18.35 11.97
C GLY A 28 7.66 17.29 11.40
N GLU A 29 8.72 16.94 12.12
CA GLU A 29 9.66 15.90 11.72
C GLU A 29 9.01 14.51 11.86
N PRO A 30 9.23 13.57 10.92
CA PRO A 30 8.74 12.21 11.04
C PRO A 30 9.29 11.50 12.29
N VAL A 31 8.43 10.74 12.97
CA VAL A 31 8.80 9.90 14.12
C VAL A 31 8.53 8.45 13.81
N SER A 32 7.31 8.13 13.42
CA SER A 32 6.95 6.76 13.01
C SER A 32 5.80 6.75 12.00
N ALA A 33 5.75 5.67 11.22
CA ALA A 33 4.62 5.34 10.36
C ALA A 33 4.24 3.86 10.55
N LEU A 34 2.95 3.60 10.65
CA LEU A 34 2.38 2.25 10.68
C LEU A 34 1.37 2.11 9.55
N VAL A 35 1.55 1.09 8.73
CA VAL A 35 0.55 0.69 7.74
C VAL A 35 0.19 -0.77 7.97
N SER A 36 -1.08 -1.06 8.14
CA SER A 36 -1.60 -2.43 8.20
C SER A 36 -2.68 -2.58 7.13
N ARG A 37 -2.38 -3.37 6.10
CA ARG A 37 -3.31 -3.62 5.00
C ARG A 37 -3.36 -5.11 4.66
N HIS A 38 -4.41 -5.75 5.16
CA HIS A 38 -4.67 -7.15 4.87
C HIS A 38 -5.92 -7.27 3.99
N ILE A 39 -5.86 -8.17 3.03
CA ILE A 39 -6.94 -8.42 2.07
C ILE A 39 -7.50 -9.83 2.20
N SER A 40 -8.57 -10.11 1.47
CA SER A 40 -9.24 -11.41 1.46
C SER A 40 -8.37 -12.52 0.85
N ARG A 41 -8.43 -13.71 1.45
CA ARG A 41 -7.82 -14.94 0.91
C ARG A 41 -8.27 -15.25 -0.51
N ASN A 42 -9.51 -14.90 -0.86
CA ASN A 42 -10.02 -15.10 -2.24
C ASN A 42 -9.17 -14.41 -3.30
N LEU A 43 -8.56 -13.27 -2.98
CA LEU A 43 -7.63 -12.61 -3.88
C LEU A 43 -6.26 -13.31 -3.86
N GLY A 44 -5.79 -13.70 -2.69
CA GLY A 44 -4.57 -14.50 -2.53
C GLY A 44 -4.63 -15.81 -3.32
N ASP A 45 -5.76 -16.50 -3.32
CA ASP A 45 -5.99 -17.72 -4.10
C ASP A 45 -5.84 -17.46 -5.62
N LYS A 46 -6.40 -16.34 -6.11
CA LYS A 46 -6.29 -15.96 -7.53
C LYS A 46 -4.85 -15.59 -7.93
N ILE A 47 -4.13 -14.90 -7.05
CA ILE A 47 -2.77 -14.43 -7.29
C ILE A 47 -1.77 -15.57 -7.12
N GLY A 48 -1.83 -16.30 -6.02
CA GLY A 48 -0.92 -17.42 -5.70
C GLY A 48 -0.93 -18.53 -6.72
N GLY A 49 -2.07 -18.72 -7.43
CA GLY A 49 -2.19 -19.68 -8.55
C GLY A 49 -1.47 -19.26 -9.83
N ARG A 50 -1.15 -17.97 -9.99
CA ARG A 50 -0.58 -17.42 -11.24
C ARG A 50 0.83 -16.90 -11.08
N ILE A 51 1.10 -16.16 -10.00
CA ILE A 51 2.34 -15.42 -9.79
C ILE A 51 2.77 -15.68 -8.34
N LYS A 52 3.87 -16.41 -8.16
CA LYS A 52 4.43 -16.68 -6.83
C LYS A 52 5.26 -15.49 -6.36
N LEU A 53 4.62 -14.40 -6.00
CA LEU A 53 5.23 -13.25 -5.36
C LEU A 53 4.93 -13.27 -3.86
N SER A 54 5.87 -12.74 -3.07
CA SER A 54 5.68 -12.55 -1.64
C SER A 54 4.63 -11.47 -1.33
N PRO A 55 4.07 -11.45 -0.11
CA PRO A 55 3.25 -10.32 0.34
C PRO A 55 3.98 -8.98 0.29
N ALA A 56 5.31 -8.97 0.46
CA ALA A 56 6.11 -7.77 0.34
C ALA A 56 6.11 -7.22 -1.09
N ALA A 57 6.40 -8.06 -2.07
CA ALA A 57 6.50 -7.68 -3.47
C ALA A 57 5.14 -7.38 -4.11
N MET A 58 4.06 -8.05 -3.67
CA MET A 58 2.75 -7.94 -4.32
C MET A 58 1.83 -6.90 -3.65
N GLU A 59 1.82 -6.87 -2.31
CA GLU A 59 0.89 -6.01 -1.56
C GLU A 59 1.61 -4.86 -0.86
N ALA A 60 2.63 -5.15 -0.04
CA ALA A 60 3.32 -4.11 0.71
C ALA A 60 4.05 -3.10 -0.18
N THR A 61 4.37 -3.45 -1.42
CA THR A 61 5.00 -2.53 -2.37
C THR A 61 4.24 -1.21 -2.52
N HIS A 62 2.91 -1.25 -2.52
CA HIS A 62 2.06 -0.06 -2.59
C HIS A 62 2.14 0.80 -1.34
N ASP A 63 2.18 0.16 -0.18
CA ASP A 63 2.23 0.83 1.12
C ASP A 63 3.63 1.37 1.40
N LEU A 64 4.66 0.62 1.01
CA LEU A 64 6.06 1.07 1.07
C LEU A 64 6.28 2.29 0.18
N ASP A 65 5.77 2.27 -1.07
CA ASP A 65 5.84 3.43 -1.95
C ASP A 65 5.22 4.67 -1.30
N PHE A 66 4.02 4.51 -0.79
CA PHE A 66 3.28 5.61 -0.16
C PHE A 66 4.05 6.20 1.02
N VAL A 67 4.53 5.36 1.93
CA VAL A 67 5.23 5.83 3.13
C VAL A 67 6.57 6.46 2.76
N LEU A 68 7.37 5.82 1.93
CA LEU A 68 8.66 6.37 1.52
C LEU A 68 8.49 7.72 0.80
N TRP A 69 7.47 7.83 -0.06
CA TRP A 69 7.13 9.11 -0.69
C TRP A 69 6.75 10.19 0.33
N CYS A 70 5.96 9.85 1.35
CA CYS A 70 5.59 10.82 2.39
C CYS A 70 6.80 11.30 3.20
N LEU A 71 7.76 10.42 3.47
CA LEU A 71 8.91 10.69 4.32
C LEU A 71 10.13 11.26 3.58
N GLU A 72 10.06 11.42 2.24
CA GLU A 72 11.15 12.08 1.53
C GLU A 72 11.52 13.43 2.17
N PRO A 73 12.82 13.74 2.31
CA PRO A 73 13.99 13.09 1.66
C PRO A 73 14.63 11.94 2.43
N ALA A 74 14.07 11.50 3.57
CA ALA A 74 14.63 10.39 4.35
C ALA A 74 14.71 9.10 3.52
N LYS A 75 15.76 8.29 3.78
CA LYS A 75 16.06 7.07 3.04
C LYS A 75 16.05 5.84 3.94
N PRO A 76 15.56 4.69 3.45
CA PRO A 76 15.63 3.44 4.18
C PRO A 76 17.11 2.99 4.28
N ILE A 77 17.55 2.61 5.50
CA ILE A 77 18.91 2.14 5.76
C ILE A 77 18.97 0.74 6.34
N ARG A 78 17.87 0.23 6.89
CA ARG A 78 17.79 -1.12 7.44
C ARG A 78 16.37 -1.65 7.34
N VAL A 79 16.25 -2.93 6.98
CA VAL A 79 14.99 -3.65 6.89
C VAL A 79 15.05 -4.92 7.72
N TYR A 80 14.01 -5.17 8.52
CA TYR A 80 13.73 -6.45 9.15
C TYR A 80 12.32 -6.88 8.76
N ALA A 81 12.13 -8.17 8.48
CA ALA A 81 10.81 -8.68 8.14
C ALA A 81 10.56 -10.09 8.67
N GLN A 82 9.30 -10.36 9.00
CA GLN A 82 8.81 -11.66 9.43
C GLN A 82 7.65 -12.09 8.55
N ALA A 83 7.79 -13.22 7.87
CA ALA A 83 6.73 -13.86 7.10
C ALA A 83 5.94 -14.86 7.96
N VAL A 84 4.65 -14.98 7.67
CA VAL A 84 3.74 -15.96 8.28
C VAL A 84 3.32 -16.99 7.23
N ASN A 85 3.35 -18.27 7.61
CA ASN A 85 3.16 -19.43 6.73
C ASN A 85 2.16 -20.45 7.33
N LYS A 86 0.91 -20.03 7.56
CA LYS A 86 -0.10 -20.86 8.26
C LYS A 86 -1.25 -21.32 7.38
N VAL A 87 -1.67 -20.52 6.42
CA VAL A 87 -2.89 -20.71 5.64
C VAL A 87 -2.60 -20.89 4.16
N MET A 88 -1.91 -19.94 3.53
CA MET A 88 -1.66 -19.95 2.08
C MET A 88 -0.48 -20.84 1.70
N ARG A 89 0.54 -20.92 2.55
CA ARG A 89 1.73 -21.73 2.26
C ARG A 89 1.41 -23.20 1.99
N PRO A 90 0.57 -23.88 2.78
CA PRO A 90 0.22 -25.29 2.55
C PRO A 90 -0.55 -25.53 1.24
N THR A 91 -1.33 -24.56 0.78
CA THR A 91 -2.24 -24.73 -0.36
C THR A 91 -1.71 -24.08 -1.65
N HIS A 92 -1.01 -22.98 -1.56
CA HIS A 92 -0.58 -22.18 -2.72
C HIS A 92 0.94 -21.99 -2.80
N GLY A 93 1.68 -22.36 -1.76
CA GLY A 93 3.15 -22.24 -1.72
C GLY A 93 3.65 -20.80 -1.59
N VAL A 94 2.78 -19.87 -1.16
CA VAL A 94 3.12 -18.46 -0.90
C VAL A 94 2.90 -18.14 0.58
N GLU A 95 3.52 -17.09 1.08
CA GLU A 95 3.34 -16.60 2.44
C GLU A 95 1.93 -16.04 2.64
N ASP A 96 1.43 -16.10 3.88
CA ASP A 96 0.10 -15.57 4.26
C ASP A 96 0.11 -14.06 4.35
N CYS A 97 1.09 -13.54 5.06
CA CYS A 97 1.35 -12.12 5.26
C CYS A 97 2.80 -11.89 5.68
N MET A 98 3.23 -10.64 5.62
CA MET A 98 4.54 -10.22 6.08
C MET A 98 4.42 -8.93 6.89
N TRP A 99 5.19 -8.86 7.98
CA TRP A 99 5.42 -7.65 8.75
C TRP A 99 6.83 -7.18 8.49
N ILE A 100 6.96 -5.92 8.10
CA ILE A 100 8.22 -5.29 7.66
C ILE A 100 8.48 -4.09 8.55
N VAL A 101 9.66 -4.00 9.11
CA VAL A 101 10.13 -2.83 9.88
C VAL A 101 11.30 -2.21 9.12
N VAL A 102 11.18 -0.94 8.80
CA VAL A 102 12.20 -0.17 8.09
C VAL A 102 12.72 0.94 8.99
N THR A 103 14.04 1.02 9.17
CA THR A 103 14.70 2.15 9.82
C THR A 103 15.14 3.14 8.75
N MET A 104 14.80 4.41 8.94
CA MET A 104 15.18 5.50 8.05
C MET A 104 16.47 6.18 8.54
N ASP A 105 17.17 6.88 7.66
CA ASP A 105 18.43 7.56 7.98
C ASP A 105 18.26 8.78 8.91
N ASP A 106 17.04 9.34 8.99
CA ASP A 106 16.67 10.39 9.97
C ASP A 106 16.31 9.82 11.36
N GLY A 107 16.34 8.50 11.53
CA GLY A 107 16.01 7.79 12.77
C GLY A 107 14.53 7.44 12.91
N SER A 108 13.67 7.86 12.00
CA SER A 108 12.26 7.43 12.01
C SER A 108 12.12 5.95 11.69
N VAL A 109 11.01 5.35 12.12
CA VAL A 109 10.73 3.93 11.92
C VAL A 109 9.39 3.75 11.22
N VAL A 110 9.39 2.89 10.21
CA VAL A 110 8.22 2.51 9.43
C VAL A 110 7.90 1.05 9.69
N THR A 111 6.63 0.73 9.94
CA THR A 111 6.15 -0.65 10.02
C THR A 111 5.04 -0.87 8.99
N VAL A 112 5.19 -1.88 8.15
CA VAL A 112 4.20 -2.25 7.13
C VAL A 112 3.80 -3.71 7.33
N GLY A 113 2.50 -3.95 7.52
CA GLY A 113 1.90 -5.29 7.55
C GLY A 113 0.99 -5.47 6.34
N ALA A 114 1.26 -6.48 5.50
CA ALA A 114 0.47 -6.74 4.31
C ALA A 114 0.32 -8.24 4.04
N GLY A 115 -0.75 -8.63 3.36
CA GLY A 115 -0.98 -10.02 2.94
C GLY A 115 -2.44 -10.39 2.80
N TRP A 116 -2.69 -11.70 2.63
CA TRP A 116 -3.98 -12.30 2.27
C TRP A 116 -4.51 -13.17 3.40
N ILE A 117 -4.86 -12.58 4.54
CA ILE A 117 -5.23 -13.33 5.75
C ILE A 117 -6.71 -13.22 6.14
N LEU A 118 -7.45 -12.28 5.55
CA LEU A 118 -8.86 -12.10 5.89
C LEU A 118 -9.70 -13.27 5.35
N PRO A 119 -10.67 -13.76 6.13
CA PRO A 119 -11.56 -14.81 5.65
C PRO A 119 -12.37 -14.35 4.43
N PRO A 120 -12.79 -15.28 3.55
CA PRO A 120 -13.59 -14.96 2.37
C PRO A 120 -14.87 -14.17 2.64
N ALA A 121 -15.49 -14.40 3.80
CA ALA A 121 -16.71 -13.72 4.23
C ALA A 121 -16.44 -12.40 4.98
N TYR A 122 -15.21 -11.88 4.97
CA TYR A 122 -14.92 -10.59 5.57
C TYR A 122 -15.69 -9.48 4.84
N PRO A 123 -16.39 -8.59 5.54
CA PRO A 123 -17.33 -7.66 4.91
C PRO A 123 -16.69 -6.60 4.02
N ASN A 124 -15.39 -6.36 4.18
CA ASN A 124 -14.62 -5.39 3.38
C ASN A 124 -13.60 -6.09 2.49
N PHE A 125 -13.16 -5.38 1.44
CA PHE A 125 -12.03 -5.84 0.63
C PHE A 125 -10.74 -5.93 1.44
N SER A 126 -10.48 -4.99 2.32
CA SER A 126 -9.27 -4.92 3.14
C SER A 126 -9.52 -4.30 4.51
N THR A 127 -8.61 -4.58 5.45
CA THR A 127 -8.46 -3.82 6.70
C THR A 127 -7.33 -2.82 6.50
N THR A 128 -7.59 -1.63 6.00
CA THR A 128 -6.52 -0.66 5.81
C THR A 128 -6.53 0.36 6.93
N MET A 129 -5.47 0.36 7.72
CA MET A 129 -5.19 1.35 8.74
C MET A 129 -3.80 1.93 8.53
N ILE A 130 -3.71 3.24 8.56
CA ILE A 130 -2.46 3.98 8.33
C ILE A 130 -2.34 5.05 9.40
N GLU A 131 -1.24 5.03 10.13
CA GLU A 131 -0.91 6.03 11.13
C GLU A 131 0.43 6.68 10.79
N PHE A 132 0.48 8.00 10.85
CA PHE A 132 1.72 8.77 10.84
C PHE A 132 1.82 9.60 12.10
N VAL A 133 2.96 9.52 12.77
CA VAL A 133 3.29 10.35 13.92
C VAL A 133 4.50 11.21 13.56
N GLY A 134 4.32 12.50 13.70
CA GLY A 134 5.38 13.48 13.60
C GLY A 134 5.61 14.21 14.92
N SER A 135 6.64 15.01 15.01
CA SER A 135 7.02 15.73 16.22
C SER A 135 6.00 16.81 16.66
N LYS A 136 5.08 17.21 15.78
CA LYS A 136 4.07 18.23 16.05
C LYS A 136 2.63 17.74 15.95
N GLY A 137 2.40 16.52 15.45
CA GLY A 137 1.06 16.01 15.27
C GLY A 137 1.04 14.58 14.76
N ALA A 138 -0.16 14.01 14.70
CA ALA A 138 -0.39 12.69 14.16
C ALA A 138 -1.57 12.71 13.19
N LEU A 139 -1.56 11.76 12.25
CA LEU A 139 -2.61 11.56 11.26
C LEU A 139 -2.97 10.09 11.19
N LEU A 140 -4.26 9.80 11.21
CA LEU A 140 -4.82 8.45 11.09
C LEU A 140 -5.73 8.38 9.87
N ILE A 141 -5.54 7.36 9.04
CA ILE A 141 -6.49 6.94 8.00
C ILE A 141 -7.02 5.57 8.39
N ASP A 142 -8.29 5.46 8.66
CA ASP A 142 -9.02 4.20 8.83
C ASP A 142 -9.87 3.96 7.59
N ASP A 143 -9.37 3.11 6.70
CA ASP A 143 -10.06 2.70 5.47
C ASP A 143 -10.58 1.26 5.59
N SER A 144 -10.68 0.74 6.82
CA SER A 144 -11.24 -0.57 7.13
C SER A 144 -12.76 -0.60 6.99
N ARG A 145 -13.40 0.56 6.98
CA ARG A 145 -14.85 0.73 6.73
C ARG A 145 -15.06 1.58 5.49
N LYS A 146 -15.94 1.12 4.62
CA LYS A 146 -16.31 1.87 3.41
C LYS A 146 -17.56 2.72 3.68
N ASP A 147 -17.74 3.77 2.88
CA ASP A 147 -18.83 4.75 3.06
C ASP A 147 -20.22 4.14 2.89
N VAL A 148 -20.33 3.07 2.11
CA VAL A 148 -21.59 2.38 1.85
C VAL A 148 -21.63 1.07 2.64
N MET A 149 -22.69 0.88 3.42
CA MET A 149 -23.02 -0.38 4.08
C MET A 149 -24.31 -0.95 3.47
N LEU A 150 -24.23 -2.14 2.91
CA LEU A 150 -25.36 -2.87 2.37
C LEU A 150 -25.71 -4.02 3.33
N THR A 151 -26.97 -4.11 3.70
CA THR A 151 -27.50 -5.24 4.46
C THR A 151 -28.61 -5.89 3.64
N THR A 152 -28.50 -7.20 3.42
CA THR A 152 -29.55 -7.99 2.74
C THR A 152 -30.02 -9.12 3.63
N MET A 153 -31.20 -9.67 3.32
CA MET A 153 -31.78 -10.78 4.09
C MET A 153 -30.89 -12.02 4.11
N ASP A 154 -30.20 -12.30 3.00
CA ASP A 154 -29.41 -13.52 2.83
C ASP A 154 -27.89 -13.29 2.95
N GLY A 155 -27.43 -12.07 2.71
CA GLY A 155 -26.02 -11.74 2.60
C GLY A 155 -25.38 -11.13 3.85
N GLY A 156 -26.15 -10.83 4.89
CA GLY A 156 -25.66 -10.13 6.07
C GLY A 156 -25.21 -8.68 5.76
N ILE A 157 -24.14 -8.25 6.40
CA ILE A 157 -23.55 -6.92 6.22
C ILE A 157 -22.36 -7.02 5.27
N VAL A 158 -22.38 -6.20 4.21
CA VAL A 158 -21.23 -6.03 3.31
C VAL A 158 -20.98 -4.54 3.08
N HIS A 159 -19.73 -4.19 2.82
CA HIS A 159 -19.36 -2.85 2.40
C HIS A 159 -18.97 -2.89 0.92
N PRO A 160 -19.90 -2.51 0.00
CA PRO A 160 -19.58 -2.46 -1.42
C PRO A 160 -18.40 -1.53 -1.68
N LEU A 161 -17.60 -1.89 -2.66
CA LEU A 161 -16.47 -1.06 -3.07
C LEU A 161 -17.00 0.22 -3.72
N SER A 162 -16.65 1.35 -3.17
CA SER A 162 -17.13 2.66 -3.67
C SER A 162 -16.00 3.61 -4.05
N THR A 163 -14.76 3.27 -3.69
CA THR A 163 -13.58 4.13 -3.94
C THR A 163 -12.34 3.32 -4.30
N MET A 164 -12.53 2.11 -4.79
CA MET A 164 -11.42 1.26 -5.20
C MET A 164 -10.83 1.70 -6.55
N PRO A 165 -9.54 1.45 -6.78
CA PRO A 165 -8.96 1.60 -8.09
C PRO A 165 -9.73 0.80 -9.14
N GLY A 166 -10.09 1.45 -10.26
CA GLY A 166 -10.76 0.80 -11.38
C GLY A 166 -12.29 0.68 -11.28
N GLU A 167 -12.94 1.32 -10.33
CA GLU A 167 -14.41 1.44 -10.32
C GLU A 167 -14.92 2.29 -11.49
N GLN A 168 -16.14 2.02 -11.91
CA GLN A 168 -16.81 2.74 -13.00
C GLN A 168 -18.07 3.43 -12.53
N VAL A 169 -18.28 4.64 -13.04
CA VAL A 169 -19.56 5.33 -13.00
C VAL A 169 -19.99 5.51 -14.45
N ASP A 170 -21.04 4.77 -14.86
CA ASP A 170 -21.40 4.63 -16.27
C ASP A 170 -20.23 4.09 -17.10
N HIS A 171 -19.73 4.80 -18.09
CA HIS A 171 -18.58 4.42 -18.92
C HIS A 171 -17.24 5.06 -18.47
N VAL A 172 -17.27 5.83 -17.38
CA VAL A 172 -16.09 6.55 -16.88
C VAL A 172 -15.47 5.77 -15.73
N PHE A 173 -14.20 5.48 -15.85
CA PHE A 173 -13.42 4.98 -14.72
C PHE A 173 -13.24 6.09 -13.69
N ALA A 174 -13.45 5.75 -12.43
CA ALA A 174 -13.26 6.62 -11.29
C ALA A 174 -12.15 6.06 -10.38
N GLY A 175 -11.67 6.90 -9.47
CA GLY A 175 -10.66 6.53 -8.49
C GLY A 175 -9.22 6.68 -8.99
N PRO A 176 -8.25 6.34 -8.11
CA PRO A 176 -6.84 6.71 -8.30
C PRO A 176 -6.18 6.16 -9.57
N MET A 177 -6.61 5.03 -10.10
CA MET A 177 -6.05 4.47 -11.34
C MET A 177 -6.43 5.30 -12.57
N HIS A 178 -7.62 5.91 -12.59
CA HIS A 178 -8.01 6.84 -13.64
C HIS A 178 -7.06 8.04 -13.65
N ASP A 179 -6.89 8.68 -12.51
CA ASP A 179 -6.08 9.89 -12.38
C ASP A 179 -4.60 9.61 -12.69
N GLU A 180 -4.09 8.46 -12.28
CA GLU A 180 -2.77 7.97 -12.64
C GLU A 180 -2.60 7.84 -14.16
N THR A 181 -3.57 7.23 -14.83
CA THR A 181 -3.55 7.04 -16.28
C THR A 181 -3.57 8.39 -17.01
N VAL A 182 -4.48 9.28 -16.61
CA VAL A 182 -4.56 10.63 -17.17
C VAL A 182 -3.25 11.40 -16.97
N HIS A 183 -2.69 11.34 -15.74
CA HIS A 183 -1.39 11.96 -15.44
C HIS A 183 -0.28 11.44 -16.36
N PHE A 184 -0.21 10.13 -16.60
CA PHE A 184 0.83 9.58 -17.47
C PHE A 184 0.64 10.03 -18.93
N LEU A 185 -0.58 10.06 -19.45
CA LEU A 185 -0.87 10.59 -20.78
C LEU A 185 -0.47 12.06 -20.89
N GLU A 186 -0.79 12.88 -19.89
CA GLU A 186 -0.34 14.28 -19.84
C GLU A 186 1.19 14.42 -19.73
N ALA A 187 1.84 13.56 -18.94
CA ALA A 187 3.30 13.55 -18.83
C ALA A 187 3.98 13.27 -20.17
N VAL A 188 3.37 12.43 -21.01
CA VAL A 188 3.86 12.11 -22.36
C VAL A 188 3.56 13.25 -23.34
N THR A 189 2.31 13.72 -23.36
CA THR A 189 1.85 14.67 -24.39
C THR A 189 2.29 16.11 -24.13
N LEU A 190 2.42 16.50 -22.86
CA LEU A 190 2.77 17.86 -22.43
C LEU A 190 4.21 17.95 -21.88
N GLU A 191 4.98 16.88 -22.02
CA GLU A 191 6.37 16.78 -21.54
C GLU A 191 6.55 17.07 -20.03
N ARG A 192 5.52 16.79 -19.22
CA ARG A 192 5.56 17.00 -17.77
C ARG A 192 6.39 15.92 -17.07
N PRO A 193 6.92 16.17 -15.86
CA PRO A 193 7.48 15.14 -15.01
C PRO A 193 6.44 14.07 -14.65
N VAL A 194 6.88 12.82 -14.49
CA VAL A 194 6.04 11.75 -13.91
C VAL A 194 6.03 11.88 -12.39
N MET A 195 4.91 11.53 -11.76
CA MET A 195 4.78 11.60 -10.30
C MET A 195 5.59 10.51 -9.59
N VAL A 196 5.69 9.34 -10.19
CA VAL A 196 6.50 8.21 -9.70
C VAL A 196 7.71 8.08 -10.60
N THR A 197 8.88 8.43 -10.10
CA THR A 197 10.12 8.31 -10.88
C THR A 197 10.67 6.88 -10.83
N PRO A 198 11.49 6.48 -11.82
CA PRO A 198 12.19 5.19 -11.79
C PRO A 198 13.03 4.98 -10.53
N GLU A 199 13.67 6.03 -10.05
CA GLU A 199 14.52 6.01 -8.85
C GLU A 199 13.70 5.74 -7.59
N GLN A 200 12.54 6.40 -7.46
CA GLN A 200 11.62 6.17 -6.35
C GLN A 200 11.09 4.73 -6.37
N ALA A 201 10.66 4.25 -7.53
CA ALA A 201 10.19 2.88 -7.70
C ALA A 201 11.29 1.85 -7.36
N ARG A 202 12.54 2.12 -7.77
CA ARG A 202 13.69 1.28 -7.42
C ARG A 202 13.93 1.23 -5.91
N ASN A 203 13.85 2.36 -5.20
CA ASN A 203 14.00 2.39 -3.75
C ASN A 203 12.96 1.48 -3.06
N VAL A 204 11.72 1.51 -3.53
CA VAL A 204 10.67 0.61 -3.02
C VAL A 204 11.00 -0.85 -3.28
N MET A 205 11.48 -1.16 -4.49
CA MET A 205 11.90 -2.53 -4.86
C MET A 205 13.05 -3.02 -3.95
N GLU A 206 14.04 -2.21 -3.70
CA GLU A 206 15.17 -2.55 -2.83
C GLU A 206 14.68 -2.86 -1.41
N VAL A 207 13.68 -2.13 -0.90
CA VAL A 207 13.11 -2.38 0.44
C VAL A 207 12.34 -3.70 0.48
N TYR A 208 11.44 -3.99 -0.47
CA TYR A 208 10.70 -5.24 -0.41
C TYR A 208 11.60 -6.47 -0.70
N MET A 209 12.62 -6.34 -1.56
CA MET A 209 13.59 -7.41 -1.77
C MET A 209 14.44 -7.66 -0.51
N ALA A 210 14.81 -6.61 0.21
CA ALA A 210 15.49 -6.73 1.50
C ALA A 210 14.58 -7.37 2.57
N ALA A 211 13.26 -7.07 2.53
CA ALA A 211 12.27 -7.70 3.42
C ALA A 211 12.14 -9.20 3.13
N ASP A 212 12.06 -9.60 1.87
CA ASP A 212 12.02 -11.01 1.48
C ASP A 212 13.27 -11.74 1.97
N LEU A 213 14.44 -11.16 1.75
CA LEU A 213 15.72 -11.73 2.19
C LEU A 213 15.82 -11.82 3.72
N SER A 214 15.35 -10.80 4.43
CA SER A 214 15.30 -10.79 5.90
C SER A 214 14.38 -11.91 6.42
N ALA A 215 13.20 -12.06 5.86
CA ALA A 215 12.25 -13.10 6.24
C ALA A 215 12.77 -14.52 5.94
N GLU A 216 13.48 -14.70 4.82
CA GLU A 216 14.10 -15.98 4.46
C GLU A 216 15.22 -16.36 5.44
N ARG A 217 16.04 -15.39 5.86
CA ARG A 217 17.19 -15.60 6.74
C ARG A 217 16.88 -15.55 8.23
N ASN A 218 15.67 -15.12 8.60
CA ASN A 218 15.26 -14.86 9.99
C ASN A 218 16.17 -13.83 10.70
N GLN A 219 16.57 -12.78 10.02
CA GLN A 219 17.47 -11.75 10.55
C GLN A 219 17.20 -10.36 9.92
#